data_27e97ffa473a651df447e0e26ebdac16
#
_entry.id   27e97ffa473a651df447e0e26ebdac16
#
_cell.length_a   1.000
_cell.length_b   1.000
_cell.length_c   1.000
_cell.angle_alpha   90.00
_cell.angle_beta   90.00
_cell.angle_gamma   90.00
#
_symmetry.space_group_name_H-M   'P 1'
#
loop_
_entity.id
_entity.type
_entity.pdbx_description
1 polymer ?
#
loop_
_entity_poly.entity_id
_entity_poly.type
_entity_poly.pdbx_seq_one_letter_code
_entity_poly.pdbx_strand_id
1 'polypeptide(L)'
;EFGFFVAPGTNWSSNPNAMKTIAAGNTVFTNVALTEDGGVWWEGLEGDPQRLIDWKGNEWTPDSDTPAAHPNSRYCTPMSQCPTLAPEWDDPQGVPISAILFGGRRKTTVPLVTQARDWQHGVFIGATLGSEKTAAAEGQVGTVRRDPMAMLPFLGYSAGDYCQHWLDLGKNADESKLPKIFFVNWFRRGADGRFLWPGFGENSRVLKWIIERVEGKANGVSTPIGIVPGSADLDVSGLDVDGADVAEALAVNPDEWRAELPQIEEWFEFLGPKLPTGVRDEFEALKQRLAEAQ
;
A
#
# COMPACT_ATOMS: atom_id res chain seq x y z
N GLU A 1 -16.95 3.37 10.16
CA GLU A 1 -18.11 2.48 10.37
C GLU A 1 -18.27 1.43 9.26
N PHE A 2 -17.69 1.64 8.07
CA PHE A 2 -17.78 0.71 6.96
C PHE A 2 -16.40 0.38 6.42
N GLY A 3 -16.16 -0.90 6.12
CA GLY A 3 -15.03 -1.33 5.32
C GLY A 3 -15.34 -1.14 3.84
N PHE A 4 -14.37 -0.60 3.07
CA PHE A 4 -14.45 -0.40 1.63
C PHE A 4 -13.33 -1.15 0.94
N PHE A 5 -13.66 -2.07 0.04
CA PHE A 5 -12.75 -3.08 -0.45
C PHE A 5 -12.84 -3.24 -1.98
N VAL A 6 -11.77 -3.80 -2.57
CA VAL A 6 -11.72 -4.22 -3.97
C VAL A 6 -12.43 -5.56 -4.10
N ALA A 7 -13.36 -5.71 -5.05
CA ALA A 7 -14.04 -6.98 -5.32
C ALA A 7 -13.18 -7.96 -6.14
N PRO A 8 -12.51 -7.58 -7.25
CA PRO A 8 -11.78 -8.52 -8.10
C PRO A 8 -10.74 -9.33 -7.31
N GLY A 9 -10.79 -10.65 -7.46
CA GLY A 9 -9.89 -11.58 -6.79
C GLY A 9 -10.23 -11.89 -5.32
N THR A 10 -11.19 -11.21 -4.70
CA THR A 10 -11.67 -11.55 -3.37
C THR A 10 -12.53 -12.83 -3.44
N ASN A 11 -12.19 -13.85 -2.68
CA ASN A 11 -12.88 -15.14 -2.67
C ASN A 11 -12.71 -15.87 -1.33
N TRP A 12 -13.42 -16.98 -1.16
CA TRP A 12 -13.38 -17.76 0.09
C TRP A 12 -12.03 -18.39 0.38
N SER A 13 -11.25 -18.73 -0.64
CA SER A 13 -9.93 -19.33 -0.49
C SER A 13 -8.88 -18.31 -0.02
N SER A 14 -8.83 -17.17 -0.67
CA SER A 14 -7.80 -16.14 -0.41
C SER A 14 -8.17 -15.14 0.71
N ASN A 15 -9.48 -14.86 0.88
CA ASN A 15 -9.97 -13.80 1.76
C ASN A 15 -11.18 -14.25 2.61
N PRO A 16 -11.08 -15.35 3.40
CA PRO A 16 -12.24 -15.96 4.08
C PRO A 16 -12.94 -15.01 5.06
N ASN A 17 -12.21 -14.12 5.73
CA ASN A 17 -12.83 -13.15 6.65
C ASN A 17 -13.61 -12.06 5.90
N ALA A 18 -13.11 -11.58 4.77
CA ALA A 18 -13.84 -10.67 3.90
C ALA A 18 -15.13 -11.32 3.38
N MET A 19 -15.06 -12.56 2.92
CA MET A 19 -16.23 -13.30 2.44
C MET A 19 -17.27 -13.54 3.54
N LYS A 20 -16.85 -13.87 4.78
CA LYS A 20 -17.75 -13.95 5.94
C LYS A 20 -18.44 -12.63 6.23
N THR A 21 -17.71 -11.53 6.12
CA THR A 21 -18.27 -10.18 6.33
C THR A 21 -19.32 -9.85 5.27
N ILE A 22 -19.08 -10.20 4.01
CA ILE A 22 -20.03 -10.02 2.89
C ILE A 22 -21.27 -10.92 3.11
N ALA A 23 -21.07 -12.18 3.45
CA ALA A 23 -22.14 -13.15 3.64
C ALA A 23 -23.09 -12.81 4.82
N ALA A 24 -22.63 -12.00 5.76
CA ALA A 24 -23.48 -11.46 6.84
C ALA A 24 -24.56 -10.49 6.36
N GLY A 25 -24.54 -10.07 5.09
CA GLY A 25 -25.49 -9.15 4.49
C GLY A 25 -25.14 -7.67 4.69
N ASN A 26 -26.08 -6.77 4.40
CA ASN A 26 -25.91 -5.31 4.50
C ASN A 26 -24.74 -4.76 3.68
N THR A 27 -24.29 -5.48 2.67
CA THR A 27 -23.16 -5.10 1.80
C THR A 27 -23.68 -4.36 0.57
N VAL A 28 -23.06 -3.24 0.25
CA VAL A 28 -23.31 -2.47 -0.98
C VAL A 28 -22.20 -2.78 -1.97
N PHE A 29 -22.58 -3.07 -3.20
CA PHE A 29 -21.66 -3.37 -4.28
C PHE A 29 -21.70 -2.28 -5.35
N THR A 30 -20.55 -2.02 -5.99
CA THR A 30 -20.46 -1.13 -7.15
C THR A 30 -19.70 -1.80 -8.28
N ASN A 31 -20.26 -1.69 -9.49
CA ASN A 31 -19.64 -2.16 -10.73
C ASN A 31 -19.30 -3.67 -10.75
N VAL A 32 -20.05 -4.48 -10.02
CA VAL A 32 -20.04 -5.95 -10.09
C VAL A 32 -21.06 -6.44 -11.12
N ALA A 33 -20.96 -7.70 -11.51
CA ALA A 33 -21.99 -8.34 -12.33
C ALA A 33 -23.14 -8.84 -11.45
N LEU A 34 -24.33 -9.02 -12.06
CA LEU A 34 -25.52 -9.57 -11.42
C LEU A 34 -25.77 -10.99 -11.93
N THR A 35 -26.07 -11.88 -11.00
CA THR A 35 -26.52 -13.25 -11.31
C THR A 35 -28.02 -13.30 -11.59
N GLU A 36 -28.52 -14.36 -12.24
CA GLU A 36 -29.94 -14.53 -12.55
C GLU A 36 -30.85 -14.65 -11.33
N ASP A 37 -30.32 -15.13 -10.22
CA ASP A 37 -31.00 -15.23 -8.92
C ASP A 37 -30.95 -13.95 -8.07
N GLY A 38 -30.39 -12.86 -8.62
CA GLY A 38 -30.30 -11.56 -7.95
C GLY A 38 -29.08 -11.42 -7.03
N GLY A 39 -28.13 -12.34 -7.09
CA GLY A 39 -26.83 -12.24 -6.44
C GLY A 39 -25.85 -11.39 -7.21
N VAL A 40 -24.59 -11.39 -6.78
CA VAL A 40 -23.48 -10.64 -7.40
C VAL A 40 -22.33 -11.59 -7.72
N TRP A 41 -21.56 -11.21 -8.77
CA TRP A 41 -20.38 -11.95 -9.16
C TRP A 41 -19.29 -10.98 -9.65
N TRP A 42 -18.02 -11.38 -9.52
CA TRP A 42 -16.85 -10.69 -10.03
C TRP A 42 -15.74 -11.67 -10.35
N GLU A 43 -14.79 -11.28 -11.17
CA GLU A 43 -13.66 -12.11 -11.59
C GLU A 43 -12.82 -12.54 -10.37
N GLY A 44 -12.63 -13.85 -10.23
CA GLY A 44 -11.92 -14.51 -9.14
C GLY A 44 -12.80 -14.93 -7.96
N LEU A 45 -14.11 -14.65 -7.99
CA LEU A 45 -15.07 -15.30 -7.10
C LEU A 45 -15.29 -16.73 -7.57
N GLU A 46 -15.57 -17.63 -6.62
CA GLU A 46 -15.89 -19.03 -6.93
C GLU A 46 -17.15 -19.16 -7.79
N GLY A 47 -17.21 -20.24 -8.56
CA GLY A 47 -18.30 -20.55 -9.47
C GLY A 47 -17.98 -20.21 -10.92
N ASP A 48 -18.67 -20.92 -11.82
CA ASP A 48 -18.54 -20.78 -13.28
C ASP A 48 -19.88 -20.32 -13.88
N PRO A 49 -20.25 -19.04 -13.73
CA PRO A 49 -21.52 -18.55 -14.23
C PRO A 49 -21.57 -18.62 -15.76
N GLN A 50 -22.65 -19.17 -16.30
CA GLN A 50 -22.84 -19.30 -17.75
C GLN A 50 -23.51 -18.07 -18.33
N ARG A 51 -24.21 -17.28 -17.51
CA ARG A 51 -24.92 -16.07 -17.90
C ARG A 51 -24.98 -15.09 -16.74
N LEU A 52 -24.65 -13.84 -17.02
CA LEU A 52 -24.69 -12.73 -16.07
C LEU A 52 -25.26 -11.49 -16.76
N ILE A 53 -25.59 -10.48 -15.98
CA ILE A 53 -25.70 -9.11 -16.45
C ILE A 53 -24.39 -8.39 -16.02
N ASP A 54 -23.64 -7.90 -16.98
CA ASP A 54 -22.37 -7.21 -16.73
C ASP A 54 -22.58 -5.88 -15.97
N TRP A 55 -21.48 -5.29 -15.51
CA TRP A 55 -21.49 -4.03 -14.77
C TRP A 55 -22.06 -2.82 -15.55
N LYS A 56 -22.23 -2.96 -16.89
CA LYS A 56 -22.85 -1.96 -17.77
C LYS A 56 -24.33 -2.23 -18.02
N GLY A 57 -24.84 -3.36 -17.55
CA GLY A 57 -26.24 -3.77 -17.75
C GLY A 57 -26.49 -4.60 -18.99
N ASN A 58 -25.45 -5.13 -19.65
CA ASN A 58 -25.57 -5.99 -20.82
C ASN A 58 -25.55 -7.47 -20.44
N GLU A 59 -26.14 -8.32 -21.30
CA GLU A 59 -25.94 -9.78 -21.15
C GLU A 59 -24.47 -10.14 -21.32
N TRP A 60 -23.98 -10.99 -20.44
CA TRP A 60 -22.61 -11.50 -20.45
C TRP A 60 -22.61 -13.03 -20.38
N THR A 61 -21.70 -13.63 -21.13
CA THR A 61 -21.39 -15.06 -21.10
C THR A 61 -19.89 -15.28 -21.07
N PRO A 62 -19.38 -16.48 -20.78
CA PRO A 62 -17.94 -16.78 -20.81
C PRO A 62 -17.26 -16.47 -22.15
N ASP A 63 -18.00 -16.41 -23.25
CA ASP A 63 -17.51 -16.08 -24.59
C ASP A 63 -17.44 -14.55 -24.85
N SER A 64 -17.82 -13.72 -23.89
CA SER A 64 -17.80 -12.26 -24.03
C SER A 64 -16.36 -11.72 -24.02
N ASP A 65 -16.06 -10.75 -24.89
CA ASP A 65 -14.73 -10.14 -25.01
C ASP A 65 -14.33 -9.24 -23.83
N THR A 66 -15.26 -8.95 -22.93
CA THR A 66 -15.04 -8.05 -21.78
C THR A 66 -15.35 -8.74 -20.47
N PRO A 67 -14.67 -8.36 -19.36
CA PRO A 67 -15.01 -8.85 -18.03
C PRO A 67 -16.45 -8.52 -17.65
N ALA A 68 -17.07 -9.40 -16.85
CA ALA A 68 -18.41 -9.22 -16.32
C ALA A 68 -18.47 -8.10 -15.29
N ALA A 69 -17.48 -8.02 -14.40
CA ALA A 69 -17.32 -6.91 -13.44
C ALA A 69 -16.25 -5.92 -13.93
N HIS A 70 -16.36 -4.68 -13.48
CA HIS A 70 -15.32 -3.68 -13.74
C HIS A 70 -14.03 -4.03 -12.98
N PRO A 71 -12.81 -3.86 -13.54
CA PRO A 71 -11.56 -4.11 -12.83
C PRO A 71 -11.39 -3.31 -11.54
N ASN A 72 -12.15 -2.23 -11.37
CA ASN A 72 -12.20 -1.41 -10.17
C ASN A 72 -13.53 -1.53 -9.42
N SER A 73 -14.22 -2.67 -9.54
CA SER A 73 -15.42 -2.95 -8.75
C SER A 73 -15.11 -2.98 -7.25
N ARG A 74 -16.09 -2.60 -6.44
CA ARG A 74 -15.93 -2.45 -4.99
C ARG A 74 -17.12 -3.04 -4.24
N TYR A 75 -16.87 -3.38 -2.98
CA TYR A 75 -17.94 -3.59 -2.02
C TYR A 75 -17.67 -2.78 -0.75
N CYS A 76 -18.74 -2.41 -0.05
CA CYS A 76 -18.73 -1.72 1.22
C CYS A 76 -19.63 -2.45 2.21
N THR A 77 -19.11 -2.79 3.37
CA THR A 77 -19.82 -3.58 4.38
C THR A 77 -19.58 -3.02 5.77
N PRO A 78 -20.52 -3.14 6.70
CA PRO A 78 -20.34 -2.65 8.08
C PRO A 78 -19.12 -3.33 8.74
N MET A 79 -18.24 -2.55 9.35
CA MET A 79 -17.08 -3.10 10.08
C MET A 79 -17.49 -3.99 11.25
N SER A 80 -18.64 -3.74 11.87
CA SER A 80 -19.20 -4.59 12.92
C SER A 80 -19.44 -6.04 12.51
N GLN A 81 -19.48 -6.33 11.21
CA GLN A 81 -19.61 -7.70 10.67
C GLN A 81 -18.26 -8.41 10.53
N CYS A 82 -17.12 -7.73 10.75
CA CYS A 82 -15.80 -8.34 10.66
C CYS A 82 -15.57 -9.31 11.82
N PRO A 83 -15.30 -10.61 11.56
CA PRO A 83 -15.18 -11.62 12.62
C PRO A 83 -13.91 -11.46 13.48
N THR A 84 -12.96 -10.62 13.05
CA THR A 84 -11.70 -10.36 13.75
C THR A 84 -11.59 -8.91 14.25
N LEU A 85 -12.73 -8.22 14.33
CA LEU A 85 -12.76 -6.85 14.79
C LEU A 85 -12.38 -6.76 16.27
N ALA A 86 -11.49 -5.82 16.62
CA ALA A 86 -11.14 -5.57 18.00
C ALA A 86 -12.33 -5.01 18.78
N PRO A 87 -12.49 -5.37 20.07
CA PRO A 87 -13.62 -4.85 20.88
C PRO A 87 -13.61 -3.33 21.02
N GLU A 88 -12.43 -2.71 20.93
CA GLU A 88 -12.22 -1.25 21.08
C GLU A 88 -12.41 -0.46 19.79
N TRP A 89 -12.84 -1.08 18.69
CA TRP A 89 -12.88 -0.44 17.36
C TRP A 89 -13.72 0.83 17.30
N ASP A 90 -14.75 0.95 18.14
CA ASP A 90 -15.67 2.09 18.22
C ASP A 90 -15.62 2.82 19.58
N ASP A 91 -14.54 2.64 20.35
CA ASP A 91 -14.35 3.35 21.63
C ASP A 91 -14.43 4.86 21.40
N PRO A 92 -15.35 5.57 22.09
CA PRO A 92 -15.48 7.02 21.96
C PRO A 92 -14.23 7.83 22.29
N GLN A 93 -13.29 7.25 23.06
CA GLN A 93 -12.00 7.87 23.37
C GLN A 93 -10.99 7.70 22.23
N GLY A 94 -11.33 6.90 21.22
CA GLY A 94 -10.44 6.53 20.11
C GLY A 94 -9.41 5.49 20.50
N VAL A 95 -8.72 4.97 19.49
CA VAL A 95 -7.62 3.99 19.64
C VAL A 95 -6.30 4.67 19.33
N PRO A 96 -5.23 4.45 20.11
CA PRO A 96 -3.90 5.00 19.80
C PRO A 96 -3.40 4.49 18.45
N ILE A 97 -2.79 5.38 17.66
CA ILE A 97 -2.10 5.01 16.42
C ILE A 97 -0.61 4.93 16.73
N SER A 98 -0.01 3.76 16.58
CA SER A 98 1.41 3.51 16.87
C SER A 98 2.29 3.42 15.63
N ALA A 99 1.70 3.09 14.48
CA ALA A 99 2.38 3.01 13.20
C ALA A 99 1.47 3.48 12.05
N ILE A 100 2.07 4.12 11.06
CA ILE A 100 1.43 4.49 9.79
C ILE A 100 2.21 3.80 8.68
N LEU A 101 1.53 3.05 7.82
CA LEU A 101 2.11 2.33 6.71
C LEU A 101 1.65 2.94 5.40
N PHE A 102 2.57 3.50 4.63
CA PHE A 102 2.33 3.84 3.23
C PHE A 102 2.71 2.65 2.35
N GLY A 103 1.98 2.41 1.29
CA GLY A 103 2.23 1.32 0.37
C GLY A 103 2.11 1.74 -1.09
N GLY A 104 2.94 1.15 -1.94
CA GLY A 104 2.91 1.34 -3.39
C GLY A 104 3.40 0.10 -4.11
N ARG A 105 3.07 0.00 -5.40
CA ARG A 105 3.57 -1.08 -6.26
C ARG A 105 4.83 -0.63 -6.95
N ARG A 106 5.94 -1.29 -6.65
CA ARG A 106 7.23 -1.03 -7.31
C ARG A 106 7.90 -2.37 -7.60
N LYS A 107 8.22 -2.61 -8.86
CA LYS A 107 8.95 -3.83 -9.28
C LYS A 107 10.41 -3.81 -8.82
N THR A 108 11.01 -2.63 -8.74
CA THR A 108 12.41 -2.39 -8.39
C THR A 108 12.53 -1.26 -7.38
N THR A 109 13.74 -0.92 -6.98
CA THR A 109 14.13 0.28 -6.23
C THR A 109 13.67 0.28 -4.77
N VAL A 110 12.37 0.14 -4.53
CA VAL A 110 11.78 0.23 -3.19
C VAL A 110 11.83 -1.13 -2.51
N PRO A 111 12.48 -1.25 -1.34
CA PRO A 111 12.55 -2.51 -0.60
C PRO A 111 11.19 -2.92 -0.02
N LEU A 112 11.11 -4.17 0.43
CA LEU A 112 9.91 -4.79 1.01
C LEU A 112 9.31 -3.95 2.14
N VAL A 113 10.16 -3.39 3.00
CA VAL A 113 9.77 -2.48 4.07
C VAL A 113 10.89 -1.51 4.41
N THR A 114 10.51 -0.26 4.70
CA THR A 114 11.43 0.79 5.17
C THR A 114 10.75 1.57 6.29
N GLN A 115 11.45 1.78 7.40
CA GLN A 115 11.03 2.68 8.48
C GLN A 115 11.63 4.07 8.24
N ALA A 116 10.85 5.11 8.39
CA ALA A 116 11.33 6.48 8.44
C ALA A 116 12.21 6.72 9.67
N ARG A 117 13.16 7.67 9.57
CA ARG A 117 14.05 8.03 10.69
C ARG A 117 13.33 8.78 11.79
N ASP A 118 12.48 9.72 11.36
CA ASP A 118 11.69 10.62 12.18
C ASP A 118 10.38 10.97 11.46
N TRP A 119 9.58 11.83 12.05
CA TRP A 119 8.31 12.24 11.47
C TRP A 119 8.47 13.01 10.15
N GLN A 120 9.40 13.98 10.07
CA GLN A 120 9.61 14.76 8.86
C GLN A 120 10.06 13.89 7.70
N HIS A 121 11.00 12.97 7.94
CA HIS A 121 11.41 11.98 6.95
C HIS A 121 10.25 11.06 6.53
N GLY A 122 9.38 10.68 7.46
CA GLY A 122 8.18 9.91 7.15
C GLY A 122 7.19 10.66 6.25
N VAL A 123 6.99 11.94 6.51
CA VAL A 123 6.18 12.81 5.63
C VAL A 123 6.82 12.91 4.24
N PHE A 124 8.13 13.04 4.14
CA PHE A 124 8.84 13.03 2.87
C PHE A 124 8.64 11.73 2.09
N ILE A 125 8.79 10.57 2.75
CA ILE A 125 8.53 9.26 2.14
C ILE A 125 7.09 9.19 1.60
N GLY A 126 6.13 9.63 2.38
CA GLY A 126 4.72 9.68 1.96
C GLY A 126 4.48 10.66 0.81
N ALA A 127 5.04 11.87 0.88
CA ALA A 127 4.88 12.92 -0.12
C ALA A 127 5.47 12.56 -1.49
N THR A 128 6.53 11.74 -1.51
CA THR A 128 7.24 11.30 -2.72
C THR A 128 6.89 9.88 -3.13
N LEU A 129 5.89 9.26 -2.50
CA LEU A 129 5.45 7.92 -2.82
C LEU A 129 5.21 7.77 -4.32
N GLY A 130 5.89 6.79 -4.93
CA GLY A 130 5.70 6.40 -6.32
C GLY A 130 5.07 5.01 -6.40
N SER A 131 4.04 4.87 -7.23
CA SER A 131 3.35 3.60 -7.44
C SER A 131 3.13 3.33 -8.93
N GLU A 132 3.35 2.10 -9.36
CA GLU A 132 3.06 1.69 -10.73
C GLU A 132 1.55 1.67 -10.99
N LYS A 133 1.15 2.21 -12.13
CA LYS A 133 -0.24 2.17 -12.60
C LYS A 133 -0.68 0.74 -12.87
N THR A 134 -1.91 0.43 -12.51
CA THR A 134 -2.57 -0.85 -12.78
C THR A 134 -3.61 -0.69 -13.88
N ALA A 135 -4.19 -1.80 -14.35
CA ALA A 135 -5.28 -1.78 -15.31
C ALA A 135 -6.53 -0.99 -14.85
N ALA A 136 -6.68 -0.78 -13.54
CA ALA A 136 -7.77 0.03 -12.97
C ALA A 136 -7.53 1.54 -13.06
N ALA A 137 -6.29 1.98 -13.38
CA ALA A 137 -5.91 3.39 -13.49
C ALA A 137 -5.74 3.77 -14.97
N GLU A 138 -6.13 4.98 -15.32
CA GLU A 138 -5.89 5.51 -16.67
C GLU A 138 -4.39 5.63 -16.98
N GLY A 139 -4.01 5.32 -18.22
CA GLY A 139 -2.66 5.40 -18.74
C GLY A 139 -1.95 4.05 -18.88
N GLN A 140 -0.66 4.10 -19.23
CA GLN A 140 0.12 2.89 -19.50
C GLN A 140 0.39 2.11 -18.21
N VAL A 141 -0.01 0.84 -18.16
CA VAL A 141 0.24 -0.09 -17.05
C VAL A 141 1.74 -0.22 -16.79
N GLY A 142 2.13 -0.20 -15.51
CA GLY A 142 3.52 -0.34 -15.08
C GLY A 142 4.31 0.99 -15.07
N THR A 143 3.74 2.10 -15.53
CA THR A 143 4.35 3.43 -15.38
C THR A 143 4.25 3.89 -13.94
N VAL A 144 5.36 4.34 -13.35
CA VAL A 144 5.37 4.92 -12.00
C VAL A 144 4.74 6.31 -12.05
N ARG A 145 3.79 6.56 -11.15
CA ARG A 145 3.24 7.90 -10.89
C ARG A 145 3.51 8.29 -9.46
N ARG A 146 3.68 9.58 -9.20
CA ARG A 146 3.68 10.12 -7.84
C ARG A 146 2.25 10.18 -7.31
N ASP A 147 2.08 9.68 -6.10
CA ASP A 147 0.77 9.57 -5.46
C ASP A 147 0.95 9.77 -3.94
N PRO A 148 1.09 11.03 -3.50
CA PRO A 148 1.43 11.35 -2.12
C PRO A 148 0.48 10.67 -1.14
N MET A 149 1.06 9.87 -0.23
CA MET A 149 0.35 9.07 0.79
C MET A 149 -0.77 8.19 0.21
N ALA A 150 -0.72 7.85 -1.10
CA ALA A 150 -1.77 7.20 -1.87
C ALA A 150 -3.12 7.96 -1.85
N MET A 151 -3.07 9.29 -1.72
CA MET A 151 -4.25 10.14 -1.50
C MET A 151 -4.56 11.08 -2.66
N LEU A 152 -3.69 11.21 -3.67
CA LEU A 152 -3.84 12.23 -4.72
C LEU A 152 -5.24 12.26 -5.37
N PRO A 153 -5.87 11.13 -5.74
CA PRO A 153 -7.21 11.14 -6.34
C PRO A 153 -8.33 11.57 -5.37
N PHE A 154 -8.05 11.62 -4.08
CA PHE A 154 -9.03 11.89 -3.02
C PHE A 154 -8.84 13.27 -2.39
N LEU A 155 -7.80 14.01 -2.76
CA LEU A 155 -7.55 15.35 -2.24
C LEU A 155 -8.44 16.37 -2.95
N GLY A 156 -9.26 17.08 -2.17
CA GLY A 156 -10.07 18.20 -2.64
C GLY A 156 -9.32 19.56 -2.60
N TYR A 157 -8.02 19.56 -2.32
CA TYR A 157 -7.16 20.73 -2.22
C TYR A 157 -5.71 20.37 -2.57
N SER A 158 -4.80 21.34 -2.50
CA SER A 158 -3.38 21.16 -2.89
C SER A 158 -2.71 20.04 -2.10
N ALA A 159 -2.05 19.12 -2.81
CA ALA A 159 -1.22 18.09 -2.20
C ALA A 159 -0.05 18.66 -1.38
N GLY A 160 0.48 19.83 -1.77
CA GLY A 160 1.49 20.53 -0.97
C GLY A 160 0.96 21.00 0.38
N ASP A 161 -0.24 21.58 0.41
CA ASP A 161 -0.90 22.00 1.66
C ASP A 161 -1.23 20.75 2.53
N TYR A 162 -1.57 19.63 1.92
CA TYR A 162 -1.77 18.37 2.62
C TYR A 162 -0.47 17.87 3.28
N CYS A 163 0.66 17.88 2.54
CA CYS A 163 1.96 17.51 3.11
C CYS A 163 2.39 18.50 4.23
N GLN A 164 2.09 19.79 4.07
CA GLN A 164 2.38 20.78 5.11
C GLN A 164 1.58 20.50 6.38
N HIS A 165 0.31 20.10 6.26
CA HIS A 165 -0.51 19.71 7.42
C HIS A 165 0.13 18.55 8.20
N TRP A 166 0.63 17.52 7.50
CA TRP A 166 1.36 16.43 8.15
C TRP A 166 2.61 16.91 8.90
N LEU A 167 3.39 17.81 8.31
CA LEU A 167 4.55 18.40 8.98
C LEU A 167 4.14 19.17 10.23
N ASP A 168 3.06 19.93 10.15
CA ASP A 168 2.59 20.79 11.27
C ASP A 168 2.04 19.94 12.43
N LEU A 169 1.45 18.78 12.17
CA LEU A 169 1.11 17.82 13.22
C LEU A 169 2.35 17.40 14.03
N GLY A 170 3.46 17.12 13.36
CA GLY A 170 4.70 16.75 14.03
C GLY A 170 5.33 17.89 14.85
N LYS A 171 5.26 19.12 14.37
CA LYS A 171 5.84 20.29 15.07
C LYS A 171 5.19 20.56 16.43
N ASN A 172 3.92 20.24 16.58
CA ASN A 172 3.11 20.56 17.76
C ASN A 172 2.93 19.36 18.69
N ALA A 173 3.50 18.23 18.33
CA ALA A 173 3.39 16.98 19.11
C ALA A 173 4.67 16.66 19.86
N ASP A 174 4.54 15.90 20.93
CA ASP A 174 5.66 15.22 21.58
C ASP A 174 6.14 14.09 20.63
N GLU A 175 7.39 14.19 20.15
CA GLU A 175 7.96 13.24 19.18
C GLU A 175 7.88 11.79 19.67
N SER A 176 7.99 11.56 20.98
CA SER A 176 7.90 10.23 21.56
C SER A 176 6.49 9.59 21.44
N LYS A 177 5.49 10.41 21.17
CA LYS A 177 4.08 10.00 21.01
C LYS A 177 3.63 9.94 19.56
N LEU A 178 4.46 10.41 18.62
CA LEU A 178 4.15 10.32 17.20
C LEU A 178 4.22 8.87 16.72
N PRO A 179 3.27 8.43 15.88
CA PRO A 179 3.36 7.13 15.23
C PRO A 179 4.64 7.02 14.42
N LYS A 180 5.27 5.86 14.40
CA LYS A 180 6.36 5.59 13.45
C LYS A 180 5.80 5.40 12.05
N ILE A 181 6.48 5.96 11.05
CA ILE A 181 6.05 5.86 9.65
C ILE A 181 6.90 4.82 8.92
N PHE A 182 6.21 3.96 8.16
CA PHE A 182 6.82 2.92 7.36
C PHE A 182 6.32 3.00 5.91
N PHE A 183 7.16 2.53 5.00
CA PHE A 183 6.76 2.25 3.62
C PHE A 183 6.84 0.74 3.39
N VAL A 184 5.84 0.15 2.71
CA VAL A 184 5.80 -1.28 2.36
C VAL A 184 5.62 -1.47 0.86
N ASN A 185 6.29 -2.46 0.29
CA ASN A 185 6.23 -2.81 -1.13
C ASN A 185 6.18 -4.34 -1.30
N TRP A 186 5.00 -4.88 -1.45
CA TRP A 186 4.77 -6.32 -1.65
C TRP A 186 5.13 -6.83 -3.06
N PHE A 187 5.51 -5.95 -3.99
CA PHE A 187 5.48 -6.19 -5.43
C PHE A 187 6.86 -6.21 -6.10
N ARG A 188 7.94 -6.21 -5.30
CA ARG A 188 9.29 -6.27 -5.85
C ARG A 188 9.52 -7.59 -6.58
N ARG A 189 10.22 -7.53 -7.74
CA ARG A 189 10.46 -8.67 -8.62
C ARG A 189 11.95 -8.87 -8.81
N GLY A 190 12.34 -10.14 -8.92
CA GLY A 190 13.68 -10.52 -9.36
C GLY A 190 13.87 -10.34 -10.87
N ALA A 191 15.08 -10.58 -11.33
CA ALA A 191 15.45 -10.47 -12.74
C ALA A 191 14.65 -11.40 -13.68
N ASP A 192 14.13 -12.51 -13.16
CA ASP A 192 13.25 -13.46 -13.84
C ASP A 192 11.78 -12.99 -13.90
N GLY A 193 11.45 -11.84 -13.30
CA GLY A 193 10.12 -11.28 -13.23
C GLY A 193 9.21 -11.89 -12.16
N ARG A 194 9.69 -12.89 -11.39
CA ARG A 194 8.97 -13.50 -10.28
C ARG A 194 8.91 -12.54 -9.08
N PHE A 195 7.85 -12.60 -8.29
CA PHE A 195 7.80 -11.87 -7.03
C PHE A 195 8.83 -12.42 -6.04
N LEU A 196 9.56 -11.53 -5.39
CA LEU A 196 10.56 -11.87 -4.38
C LEU A 196 9.93 -12.16 -3.01
N TRP A 197 8.73 -11.69 -2.77
CA TRP A 197 7.97 -11.90 -1.54
C TRP A 197 6.65 -12.62 -1.84
N PRO A 198 6.25 -13.63 -1.06
CA PRO A 198 5.03 -14.40 -1.32
C PRO A 198 3.75 -13.59 -1.21
N GLY A 199 3.73 -12.56 -0.36
CA GLY A 199 2.56 -11.72 -0.15
C GLY A 199 1.48 -12.37 0.73
N PHE A 200 0.26 -11.84 0.67
CA PHE A 200 -0.93 -12.32 1.40
C PHE A 200 -0.67 -12.55 2.90
N GLY A 201 -0.93 -13.76 3.40
CA GLY A 201 -0.73 -14.12 4.80
C GLY A 201 0.69 -13.88 5.33
N GLU A 202 1.69 -14.00 4.47
CA GLU A 202 3.10 -13.81 4.83
C GLU A 202 3.46 -12.34 5.07
N ASN A 203 2.62 -11.40 4.62
CA ASN A 203 2.77 -9.98 4.98
C ASN A 203 2.69 -9.77 6.50
N SER A 204 2.05 -10.66 7.24
CA SER A 204 2.00 -10.65 8.70
C SER A 204 3.40 -10.67 9.35
N ARG A 205 4.40 -11.27 8.70
CA ARG A 205 5.78 -11.30 9.18
C ARG A 205 6.44 -9.93 9.13
N VAL A 206 6.15 -9.17 8.07
CA VAL A 206 6.58 -7.76 7.97
C VAL A 206 5.87 -6.92 9.01
N LEU A 207 4.56 -7.12 9.22
CA LEU A 207 3.80 -6.44 10.27
C LEU A 207 4.34 -6.77 11.67
N LYS A 208 4.75 -8.02 11.91
CA LYS A 208 5.43 -8.42 13.16
C LYS A 208 6.70 -7.60 13.37
N TRP A 209 7.58 -7.51 12.37
CA TRP A 209 8.79 -6.69 12.47
C TRP A 209 8.45 -5.21 12.74
N ILE A 210 7.45 -4.65 12.07
CA ILE A 210 6.99 -3.27 12.29
C ILE A 210 6.56 -3.07 13.74
N ILE A 211 5.74 -3.97 14.30
CA ILE A 211 5.30 -3.91 15.70
C ILE A 211 6.50 -3.98 16.64
N GLU A 212 7.39 -4.92 16.42
CA GLU A 212 8.60 -5.09 17.23
C GLU A 212 9.54 -3.85 17.14
N ARG A 213 9.59 -3.17 15.97
CA ARG A 213 10.28 -1.88 15.81
C ARG A 213 9.62 -0.77 16.62
N VAL A 214 8.29 -0.72 16.65
CA VAL A 214 7.53 0.24 17.47
C VAL A 214 7.82 0.01 18.96
N GLU A 215 7.84 -1.24 19.39
CA GLU A 215 8.10 -1.64 20.77
C GLU A 215 9.58 -1.60 21.18
N GLY A 216 10.50 -1.32 20.25
CA GLY A 216 11.95 -1.31 20.51
C GLY A 216 12.57 -2.70 20.70
N LYS A 217 11.91 -3.75 20.21
CA LYS A 217 12.34 -5.16 20.33
C LYS A 217 13.11 -5.69 19.11
N ALA A 218 12.93 -5.10 17.95
CA ALA A 218 13.64 -5.49 16.73
C ALA A 218 14.72 -4.48 16.35
N ASN A 219 15.78 -4.97 15.71
CA ASN A 219 16.83 -4.15 15.11
C ASN A 219 16.46 -3.70 13.70
N GLY A 220 17.30 -2.85 13.11
CA GLY A 220 17.20 -2.42 11.73
C GLY A 220 18.52 -1.82 11.26
N VAL A 221 18.75 -1.87 9.96
CA VAL A 221 19.95 -1.38 9.28
C VAL A 221 19.65 -0.01 8.69
N SER A 222 20.46 0.99 9.03
CA SER A 222 20.36 2.33 8.46
C SER A 222 20.87 2.32 7.00
N THR A 223 20.09 2.88 6.10
CA THR A 223 20.40 3.01 4.66
C THR A 223 20.18 4.45 4.21
N PRO A 224 20.59 4.87 3.02
CA PRO A 224 20.32 6.23 2.54
C PRO A 224 18.84 6.63 2.56
N ILE A 225 17.92 5.67 2.42
CA ILE A 225 16.48 5.91 2.30
C ILE A 225 15.67 5.69 3.58
N GLY A 226 16.28 5.24 4.66
CA GLY A 226 15.61 4.91 5.92
C GLY A 226 16.20 3.69 6.59
N ILE A 227 15.44 3.05 7.45
CA ILE A 227 15.85 1.87 8.21
C ILE A 227 15.12 0.66 7.65
N VAL A 228 15.86 -0.38 7.26
CA VAL A 228 15.32 -1.64 6.73
C VAL A 228 15.65 -2.80 7.68
N PRO A 229 14.93 -3.93 7.64
CA PRO A 229 15.35 -5.13 8.35
C PRO A 229 16.73 -5.59 7.89
N GLY A 230 17.57 -6.03 8.81
CA GLY A 230 18.71 -6.88 8.46
C GLY A 230 18.22 -8.28 8.03
N SER A 231 19.10 -9.06 7.42
CA SER A 231 18.75 -10.40 6.91
C SER A 231 18.24 -11.37 7.99
N ALA A 232 18.57 -11.13 9.24
CA ALA A 232 18.15 -11.94 10.39
C ALA A 232 16.97 -11.34 11.18
N ASP A 233 16.56 -10.12 10.86
CA ASP A 233 15.53 -9.39 11.63
C ASP A 233 14.11 -9.72 11.18
N LEU A 234 13.97 -10.26 9.96
CA LEU A 234 12.68 -10.70 9.42
C LEU A 234 12.54 -12.21 9.62
N ASP A 235 11.51 -12.62 10.34
CA ASP A 235 11.22 -14.03 10.58
C ASP A 235 10.69 -14.71 9.32
N VAL A 236 11.55 -15.44 8.63
CA VAL A 236 11.22 -16.22 7.43
C VAL A 236 11.17 -17.73 7.70
N SER A 237 11.14 -18.15 8.96
CA SER A 237 11.09 -19.56 9.36
C SER A 237 9.85 -20.24 8.79
N GLY A 238 10.05 -21.43 8.19
CA GLY A 238 8.96 -22.22 7.57
C GLY A 238 8.42 -21.67 6.25
N LEU A 239 9.00 -20.57 5.70
CA LEU A 239 8.72 -20.13 4.34
C LEU A 239 9.51 -20.93 3.32
N ASP A 240 8.87 -21.28 2.21
CA ASP A 240 9.53 -21.79 1.01
C ASP A 240 9.96 -20.59 0.14
N VAL A 241 10.96 -19.86 0.62
CA VAL A 241 11.54 -18.67 -0.04
C VAL A 241 13.06 -18.79 -0.01
N ASP A 242 13.70 -18.51 -1.13
CA ASP A 242 15.16 -18.44 -1.17
C ASP A 242 15.66 -17.27 -0.33
N GLY A 243 16.69 -17.51 0.48
CA GLY A 243 17.34 -16.45 1.24
C GLY A 243 17.90 -15.32 0.37
N ALA A 244 18.29 -15.62 -0.89
CA ALA A 244 18.70 -14.63 -1.86
C ALA A 244 17.54 -13.72 -2.29
N ASP A 245 16.34 -14.27 -2.48
CA ASP A 245 15.14 -13.50 -2.80
C ASP A 245 14.77 -12.53 -1.66
N VAL A 246 14.88 -12.99 -0.41
CA VAL A 246 14.63 -12.14 0.76
C VAL A 246 15.67 -11.03 0.85
N ALA A 247 16.94 -11.35 0.63
CA ALA A 247 18.02 -10.36 0.64
C ALA A 247 17.81 -9.32 -0.46
N GLU A 248 17.44 -9.74 -1.67
CA GLU A 248 17.13 -8.84 -2.79
C GLU A 248 15.86 -8.02 -2.50
N ALA A 249 14.82 -8.61 -1.90
CA ALA A 249 13.60 -7.89 -1.52
C ALA A 249 13.86 -6.75 -0.52
N LEU A 250 14.86 -6.90 0.35
CA LEU A 250 15.26 -5.92 1.36
C LEU A 250 16.38 -4.97 0.87
N ALA A 251 17.02 -5.27 -0.25
CA ALA A 251 18.19 -4.52 -0.72
C ALA A 251 17.82 -3.08 -1.11
N VAL A 252 18.72 -2.16 -0.76
CA VAL A 252 18.70 -0.76 -1.19
C VAL A 252 19.85 -0.55 -2.16
N ASN A 253 19.53 -0.27 -3.42
CA ASN A 253 20.51 0.04 -4.45
C ASN A 253 20.63 1.57 -4.61
N PRO A 254 21.76 2.20 -4.24
CA PRO A 254 21.92 3.65 -4.35
C PRO A 254 21.79 4.17 -5.78
N ASP A 255 22.22 3.41 -6.81
CA ASP A 255 22.15 3.86 -8.20
C ASP A 255 20.72 3.90 -8.71
N GLU A 256 19.88 2.93 -8.35
CA GLU A 256 18.45 2.98 -8.67
C GLU A 256 17.77 4.19 -8.02
N TRP A 257 18.15 4.51 -6.78
CA TRP A 257 17.63 5.69 -6.09
C TRP A 257 18.16 7.00 -6.69
N ARG A 258 19.41 7.06 -7.16
CA ARG A 258 19.93 8.21 -7.92
C ARG A 258 19.14 8.43 -9.21
N ALA A 259 18.79 7.34 -9.91
CA ALA A 259 17.94 7.40 -11.10
C ALA A 259 16.49 7.85 -10.82
N GLU A 260 16.01 7.69 -9.59
CA GLU A 260 14.67 8.12 -9.14
C GLU A 260 14.60 9.64 -8.86
N LEU A 261 15.71 10.28 -8.51
CA LEU A 261 15.74 11.70 -8.11
C LEU A 261 15.09 12.65 -9.13
N PRO A 262 15.32 12.53 -10.45
CA PRO A 262 14.70 13.43 -11.42
C PRO A 262 13.16 13.37 -11.40
N GLN A 263 12.56 12.20 -11.19
CA GLN A 263 11.11 12.09 -11.11
C GLN A 263 10.53 12.70 -9.82
N ILE A 264 11.29 12.68 -8.73
CA ILE A 264 10.92 13.37 -7.50
C ILE A 264 10.98 14.88 -7.73
N GLU A 265 11.99 15.35 -8.44
CA GLU A 265 12.16 16.77 -8.76
C GLU A 265 11.05 17.30 -9.67
N GLU A 266 10.68 16.55 -10.70
CA GLU A 266 9.52 16.83 -11.56
C GLU A 266 8.21 16.93 -10.75
N TRP A 267 8.02 16.03 -9.78
CA TRP A 267 6.89 16.10 -8.86
C TRP A 267 6.90 17.36 -8.00
N PHE A 268 8.07 17.80 -7.55
CA PHE A 268 8.22 19.04 -6.79
C PHE A 268 7.95 20.29 -7.65
N GLU A 269 8.32 20.28 -8.91
CA GLU A 269 7.96 21.33 -9.88
C GLU A 269 6.44 21.42 -10.06
N PHE A 270 5.76 20.28 -10.13
CA PHE A 270 4.30 20.23 -10.19
C PHE A 270 3.63 20.83 -8.94
N LEU A 271 4.15 20.60 -7.76
CA LEU A 271 3.67 21.21 -6.51
C LEU A 271 3.98 22.72 -6.46
N GLY A 272 5.04 23.16 -7.13
CA GLY A 272 5.44 24.55 -7.27
C GLY A 272 5.62 25.27 -5.92
N PRO A 273 5.02 26.47 -5.75
CA PRO A 273 5.18 27.26 -4.52
C PRO A 273 4.49 26.64 -3.30
N LYS A 274 3.71 25.59 -3.48
CA LYS A 274 3.06 24.85 -2.39
C LYS A 274 3.91 23.71 -1.84
N LEU A 275 5.08 23.44 -2.42
CA LEU A 275 6.00 22.43 -1.88
C LEU A 275 6.50 22.87 -0.49
N PRO A 276 6.24 22.09 0.58
CA PRO A 276 6.71 22.42 1.91
C PRO A 276 8.24 22.40 2.02
N THR A 277 8.80 23.34 2.75
CA THR A 277 10.26 23.43 2.98
C THR A 277 10.79 22.13 3.61
N GLY A 278 10.11 21.57 4.62
CA GLY A 278 10.57 20.33 5.26
C GLY A 278 10.62 19.13 4.31
N VAL A 279 9.75 19.06 3.30
CA VAL A 279 9.81 18.02 2.26
C VAL A 279 11.01 18.25 1.33
N ARG A 280 11.29 19.50 0.98
CA ARG A 280 12.47 19.86 0.17
C ARG A 280 13.77 19.58 0.90
N ASP A 281 13.85 19.94 2.19
CA ASP A 281 15.05 19.71 3.02
C ASP A 281 15.39 18.21 3.11
N GLU A 282 14.38 17.34 3.26
CA GLU A 282 14.59 15.88 3.24
C GLU A 282 15.05 15.36 1.88
N PHE A 283 14.63 15.99 0.79
CA PHE A 283 15.12 15.64 -0.54
C PHE A 283 16.59 15.98 -0.71
N GLU A 284 17.03 17.14 -0.27
CA GLU A 284 18.45 17.51 -0.29
C GLU A 284 19.27 16.58 0.62
N ALA A 285 18.74 16.23 1.79
CA ALA A 285 19.37 15.26 2.67
C ALA A 285 19.45 13.84 2.03
N LEU A 286 18.44 13.43 1.25
CA LEU A 286 18.49 12.17 0.49
C LEU A 286 19.60 12.22 -0.57
N LYS A 287 19.71 13.31 -1.34
CA LYS A 287 20.79 13.48 -2.34
C LYS A 287 22.16 13.34 -1.69
N GLN A 288 22.36 13.99 -0.53
CA GLN A 288 23.61 13.88 0.21
C GLN A 288 23.90 12.45 0.65
N ARG A 289 22.94 11.76 1.30
CA ARG A 289 23.09 10.37 1.74
C ARG A 289 23.41 9.42 0.57
N LEU A 290 22.80 9.65 -0.60
CA LEU A 290 23.06 8.87 -1.80
C LEU A 290 24.46 9.19 -2.41
N ALA A 291 24.95 10.41 -2.29
CA ALA A 291 26.29 10.76 -2.74
C ALA A 291 27.39 10.12 -1.87
N GLU A 292 27.12 9.92 -0.58
CA GLU A 292 28.03 9.29 0.39
C GLU A 292 27.98 7.75 0.32
N ALA A 293 26.90 7.18 -0.24
CA ALA A 293 26.72 5.72 -0.38
C ALA A 293 27.53 5.18 -1.56
N GLN A 294 28.34 4.15 -1.31
CA GLN A 294 29.11 3.40 -2.32
C GLN A 294 28.29 2.30 -2.96
#